data_db81f8432bad95d30c7df3b4ffe1be7e
#
_entry.id   db81f8432bad95d30c7df3b4ffe1be7e
#
_cell.length_a   1.000
_cell.length_b   1.000
_cell.length_c   1.000
_cell.angle_alpha   90.00
_cell.angle_beta   90.00
_cell.angle_gamma   90.00
#
_symmetry.space_group_name_H-M   'P 1'
#
loop_
_entity.id
_entity.type
_entity.pdbx_description
1 polymer ?
#
loop_
_entity_poly.entity_id
_entity_poly.type
_entity_poly.pdbx_seq_one_letter_code
_entity_poly.pdbx_strand_id
1 'polypeptide(L)'
;MPFAIMMRLSSLLARMVVLMGIALLVVVSNASAGNQREEVLADAIRVGLARSITDPRPPHLNFANEAERIEWQRWSEFVSKRLHSRMPDTMVRREFLQTLWYEARRAGLEPALILGLIQVESGFRKYAISSVGARGYMQVMPFWTRVIGDGQPSRLFHMQANLRYGCSILRMYIDMERGDLFLALGRYNGSRGRPEYPNAIRAAWKRWEST
;
A
#
# COMPACT_ATOMS: atom_id res chain seq x y z
N MET A 1 -44.92 -1.24 45.14
CA MET A 1 -44.23 -0.57 44.02
C MET A 1 -42.75 -1.01 43.79
N PRO A 2 -42.34 -2.29 43.81
CA PRO A 2 -40.96 -2.65 43.42
C PRO A 2 -40.86 -3.30 42.03
N PHE A 3 -41.95 -3.77 41.41
CA PHE A 3 -41.90 -4.54 40.18
C PHE A 3 -41.58 -3.70 38.91
N ALA A 4 -41.94 -2.44 38.86
CA ALA A 4 -41.72 -1.55 37.72
C ALA A 4 -40.27 -1.06 37.61
N ILE A 5 -39.51 -1.03 38.69
CA ILE A 5 -38.11 -0.60 38.71
C ILE A 5 -37.22 -1.74 38.22
N MET A 6 -37.53 -2.99 38.51
CA MET A 6 -36.79 -4.18 38.10
C MET A 6 -36.85 -4.43 36.59
N MET A 7 -38.01 -4.17 35.96
CA MET A 7 -38.17 -4.28 34.51
C MET A 7 -37.41 -3.19 33.71
N ARG A 8 -37.22 -2.00 34.27
CA ARG A 8 -36.49 -0.91 33.62
C ARG A 8 -34.97 -1.13 33.69
N LEU A 9 -34.44 -1.75 34.75
CA LEU A 9 -33.03 -2.10 34.87
C LEU A 9 -32.63 -3.22 33.87
N SER A 10 -33.47 -4.22 33.69
CA SER A 10 -33.19 -5.31 32.74
C SER A 10 -33.16 -4.84 31.29
N SER A 11 -34.00 -3.87 30.91
CA SER A 11 -34.01 -3.29 29.57
C SER A 11 -32.80 -2.38 29.29
N LEU A 12 -32.27 -1.70 30.30
CA LEU A 12 -31.07 -0.88 30.21
C LEU A 12 -29.81 -1.74 30.09
N LEU A 13 -29.71 -2.83 30.87
CA LEU A 13 -28.61 -3.79 30.76
C LEU A 13 -28.62 -4.51 29.39
N ALA A 14 -29.80 -4.92 28.92
CA ALA A 14 -29.94 -5.52 27.60
C ALA A 14 -29.51 -4.57 26.44
N ARG A 15 -29.88 -3.26 26.56
CA ARG A 15 -29.43 -2.25 25.59
C ARG A 15 -27.96 -1.92 25.67
N MET A 16 -27.34 -1.93 26.84
CA MET A 16 -25.88 -1.76 27.00
C MET A 16 -25.12 -2.96 26.45
N VAL A 17 -25.58 -4.19 26.63
CA VAL A 17 -24.94 -5.38 26.07
C VAL A 17 -25.05 -5.41 24.55
N VAL A 18 -26.19 -4.98 23.97
CA VAL A 18 -26.34 -4.86 22.51
C VAL A 18 -25.44 -3.73 21.92
N LEU A 19 -25.34 -2.59 22.60
CA LEU A 19 -24.47 -1.49 22.19
C LEU A 19 -22.99 -1.84 22.35
N MET A 20 -22.58 -2.58 23.37
CA MET A 20 -21.22 -3.12 23.50
C MET A 20 -20.93 -4.20 22.44
N GLY A 21 -21.91 -5.04 22.11
CA GLY A 21 -21.78 -6.03 21.04
C GLY A 21 -21.65 -5.40 19.65
N ILE A 22 -22.34 -4.31 19.38
CA ILE A 22 -22.24 -3.54 18.12
C ILE A 22 -20.92 -2.75 18.08
N ALA A 23 -20.44 -2.21 19.19
CA ALA A 23 -19.15 -1.53 19.27
C ALA A 23 -17.97 -2.50 19.07
N LEU A 24 -18.11 -3.78 19.48
CA LEU A 24 -17.08 -4.81 19.28
C LEU A 24 -17.08 -5.39 17.87
N LEU A 25 -18.15 -5.23 17.09
CA LEU A 25 -18.25 -5.68 15.69
C LEU A 25 -17.74 -4.65 14.66
N VAL A 26 -17.40 -3.43 15.09
CA VAL A 26 -16.82 -2.37 14.21
C VAL A 26 -15.29 -2.35 14.26
N VAL A 27 -14.66 -3.15 15.10
CA VAL A 27 -13.21 -3.24 15.20
C VAL A 27 -12.76 -4.65 14.83
N VAL A 28 -12.68 -4.98 13.57
CA VAL A 28 -11.63 -5.80 12.94
C VAL A 28 -11.93 -5.88 11.43
N SER A 29 -11.92 -4.77 10.75
CA SER A 29 -11.41 -4.78 9.38
C SER A 29 -9.94 -4.41 9.47
N ASN A 30 -9.15 -5.22 10.15
CA ASN A 30 -7.74 -5.32 9.85
C ASN A 30 -7.70 -5.88 8.42
N ALA A 31 -7.70 -4.99 7.43
CA ALA A 31 -7.13 -5.33 6.16
C ALA A 31 -5.76 -5.93 6.52
N SER A 32 -5.60 -7.23 6.34
CA SER A 32 -4.33 -7.91 6.59
C SER A 32 -3.37 -7.40 5.55
N ALA A 33 -2.80 -6.21 5.81
CA ALA A 33 -1.82 -5.60 4.96
C ALA A 33 -0.61 -6.54 4.88
N GLY A 34 -0.14 -6.81 3.68
CA GLY A 34 1.08 -7.56 3.45
C GLY A 34 0.99 -9.07 3.66
N ASN A 35 -0.10 -9.71 3.24
CA ASN A 35 -0.24 -11.17 3.30
C ASN A 35 0.12 -11.85 1.94
N GLN A 36 1.10 -11.28 1.24
CA GLN A 36 1.62 -11.86 -0.02
C GLN A 36 2.07 -13.30 0.21
N ARG A 37 1.72 -14.19 -0.73
CA ARG A 37 2.15 -15.59 -0.69
C ARG A 37 3.36 -15.78 -1.59
N GLU A 38 4.30 -16.62 -1.16
CA GLU A 38 5.41 -17.05 -2.01
C GLU A 38 4.85 -17.99 -3.07
N GLU A 39 4.94 -17.57 -4.34
CA GLU A 39 4.52 -18.36 -5.49
C GLU A 39 5.75 -18.75 -6.31
N VAL A 40 5.71 -19.93 -6.94
CA VAL A 40 6.76 -20.34 -7.88
C VAL A 40 6.66 -19.45 -9.12
N LEU A 41 7.68 -18.66 -9.36
CA LEU A 41 7.79 -17.81 -10.55
C LEU A 41 8.53 -18.54 -11.66
N ALA A 42 8.05 -18.37 -12.90
CA ALA A 42 8.82 -18.76 -14.07
C ALA A 42 10.18 -18.04 -14.08
N ASP A 43 11.25 -18.74 -14.47
CA ASP A 43 12.62 -18.20 -14.42
C ASP A 43 12.77 -16.87 -15.16
N ALA A 44 12.11 -16.72 -16.32
CA ALA A 44 12.14 -15.47 -17.08
C ALA A 44 11.56 -14.29 -16.32
N ILE A 45 10.44 -14.50 -15.57
CA ILE A 45 9.82 -13.47 -14.72
C ILE A 45 10.76 -13.13 -13.57
N ARG A 46 11.33 -14.13 -12.90
CA ARG A 46 12.26 -13.94 -11.79
C ARG A 46 13.50 -13.14 -12.22
N VAL A 47 14.11 -13.48 -13.34
CA VAL A 47 15.27 -12.76 -13.89
C VAL A 47 14.92 -11.33 -14.26
N GLY A 48 13.76 -11.09 -14.90
CA GLY A 48 13.28 -9.74 -15.22
C GLY A 48 13.09 -8.87 -13.99
N LEU A 49 12.44 -9.42 -12.95
CA LEU A 49 12.26 -8.72 -11.67
C LEU A 49 13.59 -8.44 -10.96
N ALA A 50 14.51 -9.41 -10.91
CA ALA A 50 15.82 -9.25 -10.30
C ALA A 50 16.61 -8.11 -10.96
N ARG A 51 16.62 -8.01 -12.28
CA ARG A 51 17.23 -6.88 -13.01
C ARG A 51 16.59 -5.55 -12.61
N SER A 52 15.25 -5.50 -12.51
CA SER A 52 14.52 -4.31 -12.10
C SER A 52 14.91 -3.86 -10.68
N ILE A 53 15.14 -4.79 -9.77
CA ILE A 53 15.51 -4.50 -8.37
C ILE A 53 16.97 -4.04 -8.24
N THR A 54 17.87 -4.62 -9.02
CA THR A 54 19.34 -4.35 -8.94
C THR A 54 19.79 -3.12 -9.68
N ASP A 55 18.91 -2.45 -10.46
CA ASP A 55 19.24 -1.21 -11.14
C ASP A 55 19.73 -0.14 -10.13
N PRO A 56 21.02 0.25 -10.17
CA PRO A 56 21.61 1.14 -9.17
C PRO A 56 21.26 2.62 -9.40
N ARG A 57 20.53 2.94 -10.47
CA ARG A 57 20.24 4.34 -10.80
C ARG A 57 19.41 4.98 -9.70
N PRO A 58 19.86 6.11 -9.15
CA PRO A 58 19.05 6.89 -8.23
C PRO A 58 17.80 7.41 -8.96
N PRO A 59 16.75 7.76 -8.24
CA PRO A 59 15.53 8.31 -8.82
C PRO A 59 15.74 9.74 -9.31
N HIS A 60 16.54 9.91 -10.35
CA HIS A 60 16.62 11.18 -11.06
C HIS A 60 15.38 11.35 -11.92
N LEU A 61 14.67 12.46 -11.72
CA LEU A 61 13.54 12.81 -12.54
C LEU A 61 14.05 13.40 -13.87
N ASN A 62 14.09 12.56 -14.89
CA ASN A 62 14.30 13.00 -16.25
C ASN A 62 12.93 13.07 -16.93
N PHE A 63 12.50 14.27 -17.31
CA PHE A 63 11.24 14.49 -18.00
C PHE A 63 11.45 14.39 -19.50
N ALA A 64 10.59 13.65 -20.18
CA ALA A 64 10.64 13.50 -21.64
C ALA A 64 10.34 14.83 -22.36
N ASN A 65 9.54 15.70 -21.73
CA ASN A 65 9.14 16.99 -22.26
C ASN A 65 8.65 17.93 -21.15
N GLU A 66 8.37 19.17 -21.52
CA GLU A 66 7.89 20.22 -20.61
C GLU A 66 6.52 19.90 -20.00
N ALA A 67 5.64 19.21 -20.74
CA ALA A 67 4.32 18.83 -20.23
C ALA A 67 4.43 17.85 -19.05
N GLU A 68 5.31 16.86 -19.14
CA GLU A 68 5.59 15.92 -18.03
C GLU A 68 6.20 16.62 -16.81
N ARG A 69 7.06 17.62 -17.04
CA ARG A 69 7.62 18.43 -15.95
C ARG A 69 6.54 19.23 -15.23
N ILE A 70 5.61 19.82 -15.97
CA ILE A 70 4.48 20.57 -15.40
C ILE A 70 3.52 19.62 -14.67
N GLU A 71 3.25 18.42 -15.22
CA GLU A 71 2.46 17.38 -14.57
C GLU A 71 3.06 17.01 -13.21
N TRP A 72 4.37 16.72 -13.19
CA TRP A 72 5.10 16.44 -11.97
C TRP A 72 4.98 17.58 -10.93
N GLN A 73 5.18 18.82 -11.34
CA GLN A 73 5.12 19.96 -10.44
C GLN A 73 3.74 20.08 -9.78
N ARG A 74 2.67 20.04 -10.58
CA ARG A 74 1.29 20.11 -10.09
C ARG A 74 0.97 18.95 -9.14
N TRP A 75 1.30 17.73 -9.56
CA TRP A 75 1.08 16.53 -8.78
C TRP A 75 1.86 16.58 -7.45
N SER A 76 3.15 16.90 -7.48
CA SER A 76 3.99 16.90 -6.30
C SER A 76 3.56 17.97 -5.29
N GLU A 77 3.13 19.15 -5.75
CA GLU A 77 2.57 20.19 -4.88
C GLU A 77 1.26 19.74 -4.23
N PHE A 78 0.34 19.20 -5.01
CA PHE A 78 -0.93 18.67 -4.54
C PHE A 78 -0.74 17.58 -3.48
N VAL A 79 0.10 16.59 -3.75
CA VAL A 79 0.35 15.47 -2.83
C VAL A 79 1.13 15.93 -1.60
N SER A 80 2.11 16.82 -1.76
CA SER A 80 2.90 17.36 -0.64
C SER A 80 2.02 18.04 0.41
N LYS A 81 1.05 18.85 -0.01
CA LYS A 81 0.08 19.48 0.89
C LYS A 81 -0.72 18.43 1.69
N ARG A 82 -1.19 17.38 1.03
CA ARG A 82 -1.98 16.31 1.66
C ARG A 82 -1.17 15.39 2.58
N LEU A 83 0.12 15.21 2.30
CA LEU A 83 1.01 14.39 3.12
C LEU A 83 1.64 15.14 4.30
N HIS A 84 1.48 16.46 4.40
CA HIS A 84 2.15 17.26 5.42
C HIS A 84 1.98 16.73 6.85
N SER A 85 0.77 16.32 7.22
CA SER A 85 0.48 15.79 8.57
C SER A 85 1.12 14.41 8.83
N ARG A 86 1.32 13.60 7.78
CA ARG A 86 1.91 12.25 7.90
C ARG A 86 3.42 12.24 7.70
N MET A 87 3.93 13.20 6.94
CA MET A 87 5.35 13.43 6.67
C MET A 87 5.65 14.91 6.85
N PRO A 88 5.81 15.39 8.10
CA PRO A 88 6.04 16.82 8.36
C PRO A 88 7.39 17.30 7.83
N ASP A 89 8.43 16.46 7.84
CA ASP A 89 9.73 16.79 7.30
C ASP A 89 9.65 17.00 5.77
N THR A 90 9.99 18.22 5.35
CA THR A 90 9.88 18.63 3.94
C THR A 90 10.91 17.91 3.05
N MET A 91 12.12 17.63 3.56
CA MET A 91 13.15 16.95 2.78
C MET A 91 12.78 15.48 2.57
N VAL A 92 12.36 14.79 3.64
CA VAL A 92 11.88 13.40 3.58
C VAL A 92 10.66 13.30 2.66
N ARG A 93 9.72 14.22 2.77
CA ARG A 93 8.51 14.25 1.92
C ARG A 93 8.87 14.46 0.44
N ARG A 94 9.80 15.37 0.14
CA ARG A 94 10.27 15.61 -1.22
C ARG A 94 10.95 14.37 -1.79
N GLU A 95 11.86 13.74 -1.05
CA GLU A 95 12.52 12.50 -1.45
C GLU A 95 11.50 11.39 -1.72
N PHE A 96 10.50 11.24 -0.83
CA PHE A 96 9.43 10.27 -0.99
C PHE A 96 8.64 10.48 -2.29
N LEU A 97 8.23 11.72 -2.58
CA LEU A 97 7.48 12.04 -3.79
C LEU A 97 8.30 11.77 -5.07
N GLN A 98 9.57 12.18 -5.07
CA GLN A 98 10.48 11.91 -6.19
C GLN A 98 10.66 10.41 -6.43
N THR A 99 10.90 9.65 -5.35
CA THR A 99 11.09 8.21 -5.44
C THR A 99 9.82 7.50 -5.89
N LEU A 100 8.66 7.88 -5.32
CA LEU A 100 7.37 7.28 -5.68
C LEU A 100 7.03 7.52 -7.15
N TRP A 101 7.14 8.77 -7.60
CA TRP A 101 6.90 9.12 -9.00
C TRP A 101 7.78 8.31 -9.93
N TYR A 102 9.09 8.30 -9.66
CA TYR A 102 10.06 7.55 -10.46
C TYR A 102 9.73 6.06 -10.52
N GLU A 103 9.51 5.39 -9.37
CA GLU A 103 9.29 3.94 -9.34
C GLU A 103 7.93 3.55 -9.90
N ALA A 104 6.89 4.37 -9.70
CA ALA A 104 5.58 4.15 -10.31
C ALA A 104 5.67 4.25 -11.84
N ARG A 105 6.21 5.35 -12.37
CA ARG A 105 6.34 5.56 -13.83
C ARG A 105 7.25 4.51 -14.47
N ARG A 106 8.36 4.16 -13.84
CA ARG A 106 9.26 3.08 -14.29
C ARG A 106 8.54 1.74 -14.42
N ALA A 107 7.63 1.44 -13.50
CA ALA A 107 6.82 0.21 -13.53
C ALA A 107 5.57 0.33 -14.41
N GLY A 108 5.33 1.45 -15.09
CA GLY A 108 4.13 1.70 -15.86
C GLY A 108 2.87 1.76 -15.00
N LEU A 109 2.99 2.27 -13.78
CA LEU A 109 1.91 2.41 -12.81
C LEU A 109 1.58 3.89 -12.58
N GLU A 110 0.33 4.16 -12.24
CA GLU A 110 -0.10 5.50 -11.90
C GLU A 110 0.35 5.88 -10.48
N PRO A 111 1.01 7.04 -10.27
CA PRO A 111 1.46 7.46 -8.94
C PRO A 111 0.34 7.55 -7.90
N ALA A 112 -0.87 7.98 -8.30
CA ALA A 112 -2.02 8.04 -7.41
C ALA A 112 -2.47 6.66 -6.91
N LEU A 113 -2.41 5.61 -7.77
CA LEU A 113 -2.65 4.23 -7.37
C LEU A 113 -1.66 3.79 -6.29
N ILE A 114 -0.36 4.09 -6.46
CA ILE A 114 0.68 3.72 -5.49
C ILE A 114 0.49 4.46 -4.17
N LEU A 115 0.09 5.73 -4.19
CA LEU A 115 -0.28 6.46 -2.97
C LEU A 115 -1.46 5.81 -2.24
N GLY A 116 -2.49 5.40 -2.98
CA GLY A 116 -3.64 4.68 -2.44
C GLY A 116 -3.25 3.37 -1.78
N LEU A 117 -2.37 2.60 -2.44
CA LEU A 117 -1.83 1.35 -1.90
C LEU A 117 -1.02 1.60 -0.62
N ILE A 118 -0.08 2.53 -0.61
CA ILE A 118 0.73 2.88 0.58
C ILE A 118 -0.17 3.34 1.74
N GLN A 119 -1.23 4.09 1.43
CA GLN A 119 -2.18 4.52 2.46
C GLN A 119 -2.85 3.34 3.16
N VAL A 120 -3.27 2.32 2.41
CA VAL A 120 -3.91 1.12 2.95
C VAL A 120 -2.90 0.22 3.66
N GLU A 121 -1.71 0.02 3.07
CA GLU A 121 -0.68 -0.89 3.57
C GLU A 121 -0.03 -0.41 4.87
N SER A 122 0.38 0.83 4.92
CA SER A 122 1.20 1.33 6.04
C SER A 122 0.72 2.64 6.65
N GLY A 123 -0.23 3.34 6.01
CA GLY A 123 -0.59 4.72 6.35
C GLY A 123 0.63 5.66 6.23
N PHE A 124 1.51 5.41 5.28
CA PHE A 124 2.76 6.14 5.04
C PHE A 124 3.83 5.98 6.12
N ARG A 125 3.81 4.90 6.89
CA ARG A 125 4.83 4.61 7.92
C ARG A 125 6.00 3.84 7.34
N LYS A 126 7.17 4.47 7.31
CA LYS A 126 8.42 3.90 6.78
C LYS A 126 8.82 2.57 7.44
N TYR A 127 8.63 2.47 8.73
CA TYR A 127 9.06 1.31 9.53
C TYR A 127 7.88 0.42 9.96
N ALA A 128 6.78 0.44 9.19
CA ALA A 128 5.66 -0.45 9.45
C ALA A 128 6.08 -1.92 9.32
N ILE A 129 5.62 -2.74 10.26
CA ILE A 129 5.74 -4.20 10.22
C ILE A 129 4.36 -4.77 10.53
N SER A 130 3.86 -5.66 9.67
CA SER A 130 2.61 -6.36 9.92
C SER A 130 2.80 -7.58 10.83
N SER A 131 1.69 -8.16 11.31
CA SER A 131 1.72 -9.39 12.11
C SER A 131 2.35 -10.59 11.39
N VAL A 132 2.33 -10.58 10.05
CA VAL A 132 2.94 -11.62 9.20
C VAL A 132 4.34 -11.22 8.71
N GLY A 133 4.90 -10.10 9.18
CA GLY A 133 6.26 -9.67 8.91
C GLY A 133 6.46 -8.85 7.64
N ALA A 134 5.41 -8.40 6.96
CA ALA A 134 5.51 -7.47 5.83
C ALA A 134 6.10 -6.13 6.28
N ARG A 135 6.88 -5.45 5.42
CA ARG A 135 7.74 -4.33 5.82
C ARG A 135 7.60 -3.09 4.96
N GLY A 136 7.66 -1.95 5.61
CA GLY A 136 7.82 -0.64 5.01
C GLY A 136 6.56 -0.07 4.37
N TYR A 137 6.73 0.94 3.55
CA TYR A 137 5.63 1.71 2.95
C TYR A 137 4.62 0.84 2.20
N MET A 138 5.09 -0.08 1.35
CA MET A 138 4.27 -0.95 0.51
C MET A 138 4.08 -2.35 1.11
N GLN A 139 4.46 -2.58 2.36
CA GLN A 139 4.31 -3.85 3.08
C GLN A 139 4.79 -5.06 2.27
N VAL A 140 6.01 -4.98 1.79
CA VAL A 140 6.66 -6.05 1.02
C VAL A 140 7.06 -7.19 1.96
N MET A 141 6.71 -8.42 1.57
CA MET A 141 7.10 -9.62 2.32
C MET A 141 8.60 -9.91 2.20
N PRO A 142 9.27 -10.31 3.31
CA PRO A 142 10.71 -10.56 3.32
C PRO A 142 11.21 -11.61 2.32
N PHE A 143 10.40 -12.61 1.98
CA PHE A 143 10.80 -13.66 1.03
C PHE A 143 11.16 -13.08 -0.35
N TRP A 144 10.53 -11.94 -0.76
CA TRP A 144 10.86 -11.30 -2.01
C TRP A 144 12.32 -10.91 -2.15
N THR A 145 12.99 -10.56 -1.04
CA THR A 145 14.42 -10.24 -1.09
C THR A 145 15.28 -11.45 -1.49
N ARG A 146 14.84 -12.67 -1.13
CA ARG A 146 15.51 -13.91 -1.55
C ARG A 146 15.16 -14.29 -2.98
N VAL A 147 13.92 -14.07 -3.41
CA VAL A 147 13.43 -14.50 -4.72
C VAL A 147 13.98 -13.62 -5.85
N ILE A 148 14.04 -12.31 -5.66
CA ILE A 148 14.36 -11.34 -6.71
C ILE A 148 15.40 -10.29 -6.31
N GLY A 149 16.02 -10.40 -5.14
CA GLY A 149 16.96 -9.41 -4.62
C GLY A 149 18.20 -10.02 -4.03
N ASP A 150 18.76 -9.33 -3.04
CA ASP A 150 20.04 -9.63 -2.39
C ASP A 150 19.91 -10.48 -1.11
N GLY A 151 18.74 -10.95 -0.79
CA GLY A 151 18.48 -11.75 0.41
C GLY A 151 18.48 -10.94 1.72
N GLN A 152 18.48 -9.61 1.69
CA GLN A 152 18.56 -8.76 2.87
C GLN A 152 17.21 -8.10 3.23
N PRO A 153 16.39 -8.69 4.11
CA PRO A 153 15.08 -8.16 4.45
C PRO A 153 15.10 -6.78 5.15
N SER A 154 16.23 -6.38 5.74
CA SER A 154 16.40 -5.04 6.35
C SER A 154 16.32 -3.93 5.30
N ARG A 155 16.71 -4.21 4.06
CA ARG A 155 16.62 -3.24 2.95
C ARG A 155 15.19 -2.81 2.63
N LEU A 156 14.18 -3.59 3.01
CA LEU A 156 12.77 -3.20 2.84
C LEU A 156 12.35 -2.00 3.72
N PHE A 157 13.19 -1.53 4.63
CA PHE A 157 13.00 -0.25 5.33
C PHE A 157 13.64 0.95 4.63
N HIS A 158 14.46 0.72 3.60
CA HIS A 158 14.94 1.80 2.76
C HIS A 158 13.83 2.22 1.78
N MET A 159 13.53 3.49 1.74
CA MET A 159 12.43 4.05 0.95
C MET A 159 12.49 3.61 -0.52
N GLN A 160 13.61 3.85 -1.16
CA GLN A 160 13.81 3.52 -2.58
C GLN A 160 13.66 2.01 -2.85
N ALA A 161 14.29 1.17 -2.03
CA ALA A 161 14.19 -0.27 -2.19
C ALA A 161 12.74 -0.74 -2.00
N ASN A 162 12.06 -0.29 -0.96
CA ASN A 162 10.68 -0.68 -0.68
C ASN A 162 9.72 -0.32 -1.82
N LEU A 163 9.78 0.92 -2.31
CA LEU A 163 8.95 1.38 -3.43
C LEU A 163 9.27 0.62 -4.72
N ARG A 164 10.56 0.35 -4.97
CA ARG A 164 11.01 -0.43 -6.14
C ARG A 164 10.47 -1.85 -6.11
N TYR A 165 10.63 -2.55 -4.99
CA TYR A 165 10.06 -3.90 -4.82
C TYR A 165 8.55 -3.88 -4.99
N GLY A 166 7.85 -3.03 -4.26
CA GLY A 166 6.38 -2.97 -4.29
C GLY A 166 5.81 -2.67 -5.67
N CYS A 167 6.35 -1.68 -6.37
CA CYS A 167 5.90 -1.33 -7.73
C CYS A 167 6.21 -2.46 -8.73
N SER A 168 7.39 -3.08 -8.66
CA SER A 168 7.76 -4.18 -9.56
C SER A 168 6.87 -5.42 -9.34
N ILE A 169 6.59 -5.77 -8.07
CA ILE A 169 5.71 -6.89 -7.70
C ILE A 169 4.27 -6.62 -8.15
N LEU A 170 3.76 -5.40 -7.92
CA LEU A 170 2.42 -5.06 -8.37
C LEU A 170 2.30 -5.12 -9.89
N ARG A 171 3.28 -4.59 -10.63
CA ARG A 171 3.33 -4.67 -12.10
C ARG A 171 3.31 -6.12 -12.57
N MET A 172 4.15 -6.97 -11.99
CA MET A 172 4.17 -8.40 -12.29
C MET A 172 2.77 -9.04 -12.10
N TYR A 173 2.11 -8.76 -10.98
CA TYR A 173 0.76 -9.31 -10.75
C TYR A 173 -0.27 -8.78 -11.74
N ILE A 174 -0.19 -7.50 -12.14
CA ILE A 174 -1.05 -6.96 -13.20
C ILE A 174 -0.81 -7.70 -14.52
N ASP A 175 0.43 -7.98 -14.87
CA ASP A 175 0.77 -8.73 -16.09
C ASP A 175 0.29 -10.17 -16.03
N MET A 176 0.47 -10.86 -14.89
CA MET A 176 -0.05 -12.21 -14.66
C MET A 176 -1.57 -12.29 -14.75
N GLU A 177 -2.28 -11.28 -14.31
CA GLU A 177 -3.74 -11.16 -14.38
C GLU A 177 -4.23 -10.48 -15.68
N ARG A 178 -3.36 -10.35 -16.69
CA ARG A 178 -3.69 -9.80 -18.02
C ARG A 178 -4.30 -8.40 -17.97
N GLY A 179 -3.85 -7.58 -17.04
CA GLY A 179 -4.33 -6.21 -16.84
C GLY A 179 -5.49 -6.09 -15.85
N ASP A 180 -6.03 -7.18 -15.33
CA ASP A 180 -7.08 -7.13 -14.30
C ASP A 180 -6.52 -6.64 -12.97
N LEU A 181 -6.69 -5.35 -12.71
CA LEU A 181 -6.20 -4.70 -11.50
C LEU A 181 -6.88 -5.23 -10.22
N PHE A 182 -8.14 -5.62 -10.30
CA PHE A 182 -8.86 -6.18 -9.14
C PHE A 182 -8.22 -7.49 -8.68
N LEU A 183 -7.97 -8.40 -9.61
CA LEU A 183 -7.32 -9.68 -9.32
C LEU A 183 -5.85 -9.49 -8.91
N ALA A 184 -5.13 -8.57 -9.57
CA ALA A 184 -3.74 -8.25 -9.26
C ALA A 184 -3.57 -7.69 -7.82
N LEU A 185 -4.42 -6.77 -7.41
CA LEU A 185 -4.44 -6.26 -6.04
C LEU A 185 -4.76 -7.37 -5.04
N GLY A 186 -5.70 -8.25 -5.37
CA GLY A 186 -5.98 -9.43 -4.55
C GLY A 186 -4.78 -10.35 -4.40
N ARG A 187 -3.98 -10.60 -5.48
CA ARG A 187 -2.70 -11.33 -5.37
C ARG A 187 -1.69 -10.60 -4.50
N TYR A 188 -1.55 -9.30 -4.70
CA TYR A 188 -0.62 -8.49 -3.91
C TYR A 188 -0.87 -8.63 -2.41
N ASN A 189 -2.11 -8.68 -1.98
CA ASN A 189 -2.49 -8.86 -0.58
C ASN A 189 -2.64 -10.35 -0.16
N GLY A 190 -2.58 -11.31 -1.09
CA GLY A 190 -2.84 -12.72 -0.79
C GLY A 190 -4.33 -13.07 -0.63
N SER A 191 -5.22 -12.21 -1.09
CA SER A 191 -6.69 -12.36 -1.02
C SER A 191 -7.35 -12.35 -2.40
N ARG A 192 -6.70 -12.98 -3.41
CA ARG A 192 -7.16 -13.00 -4.80
C ARG A 192 -8.65 -13.37 -4.90
N GLY A 193 -9.40 -12.56 -5.63
CA GLY A 193 -10.84 -12.73 -5.84
C GLY A 193 -11.73 -12.21 -4.72
N ARG A 194 -11.18 -11.72 -3.61
CA ARG A 194 -11.94 -11.08 -2.53
C ARG A 194 -11.98 -9.57 -2.73
N PRO A 195 -13.14 -8.92 -2.53
CA PRO A 195 -13.34 -7.51 -2.87
C PRO A 195 -12.80 -6.51 -1.85
N GLU A 196 -12.60 -6.93 -0.59
CA GLU A 196 -12.32 -6.01 0.53
C GLU A 196 -11.07 -5.18 0.26
N TYR A 197 -9.96 -5.83 -0.06
CA TYR A 197 -8.70 -5.15 -0.30
C TYR A 197 -8.69 -4.32 -1.60
N PRO A 198 -9.06 -4.85 -2.77
CA PRO A 198 -9.13 -4.05 -3.99
C PRO A 198 -10.07 -2.85 -3.88
N ASN A 199 -11.19 -2.97 -3.16
CA ASN A 199 -12.11 -1.87 -2.95
C ASN A 199 -11.52 -0.79 -2.02
N ALA A 200 -10.80 -1.19 -0.96
CA ALA A 200 -10.09 -0.26 -0.08
C ALA A 200 -9.02 0.52 -0.85
N ILE A 201 -8.23 -0.16 -1.70
CA ILE A 201 -7.24 0.50 -2.56
C ILE A 201 -7.91 1.49 -3.51
N ARG A 202 -8.97 1.09 -4.19
CA ARG A 202 -9.72 1.95 -5.13
C ARG A 202 -10.29 3.19 -4.45
N ALA A 203 -10.85 3.03 -3.25
CA ALA A 203 -11.36 4.15 -2.46
C ALA A 203 -10.24 5.10 -2.00
N ALA A 204 -9.07 4.56 -1.64
CA ALA A 204 -7.91 5.35 -1.30
C ALA A 204 -7.31 6.06 -2.52
N TRP A 205 -7.17 5.36 -3.64
CA TRP A 205 -6.65 5.89 -4.92
C TRP A 205 -7.38 7.16 -5.35
N LYS A 206 -8.72 7.12 -5.42
CA LYS A 206 -9.56 8.28 -5.78
C LYS A 206 -9.25 9.56 -4.97
N ARG A 207 -8.72 9.44 -3.76
CA ARG A 207 -8.35 10.60 -2.93
C ARG A 207 -7.04 11.24 -3.39
N TRP A 208 -6.23 10.54 -4.17
CA TRP A 208 -4.93 10.98 -4.65
C TRP A 208 -4.94 11.39 -6.13
N GLU A 209 -6.05 11.19 -6.83
CA GLU A 209 -6.25 11.74 -8.17
C GLU A 209 -6.28 13.27 -8.06
N SER A 210 -5.42 13.94 -8.84
CA SER A 210 -5.49 15.38 -9.05
C SER A 210 -6.48 15.63 -10.17
N THR A 211 -7.62 16.22 -9.86
CA THR A 211 -8.54 16.79 -10.85
C THR A 211 -7.91 17.94 -11.58
#